data_5ad0ff00bcaeebdd721a451d0d1969da
#
_entry.id   5ad0ff00bcaeebdd721a451d0d1969da
#
_cell.length_a   1.000
_cell.length_b   1.000
_cell.length_c   1.000
_cell.angle_alpha   90.00
_cell.angle_beta   90.00
_cell.angle_gamma   90.00
#
_symmetry.space_group_name_H-M   'P 1'
#
loop_
_entity.id
_entity.type
_entity.pdbx_description
1 polymer ?
#
loop_
_entity_poly.entity_id
_entity_poly.type
_entity_poly.pdbx_seq_one_letter_code
_entity_poly.pdbx_strand_id
1 'polypeptide(L)'
;MPCGRGGMMDLNFKHWGLLACLLGLVGMSLSAKVERTTVYIFGFSASFTDSVAYITDVQQLDSAYIETKYDFLMDRVVYSDQLQTYLEAVKQMPNSTCTVFFHTKKNKLMEEYNKIRKRYSGDESVMLKELIDGGFKFQSPVYEPLVKVTPEPVESKAVKKEKKRKASKDKQEK
;
A
#
# COMPACT_ATOMS: atom_id res chain seq x y z
N MET A 1 -15.97 -1.28 75.16
CA MET A 1 -14.69 -1.82 74.71
C MET A 1 -14.94 -3.14 74.00
N PRO A 2 -14.38 -3.49 72.89
CA PRO A 2 -13.37 -2.86 72.01
C PRO A 2 -13.92 -2.70 70.56
N CYS A 3 -13.48 -1.74 69.94
CA CYS A 3 -12.38 -1.64 69.01
C CYS A 3 -12.63 -2.26 67.59
N GLY A 4 -12.89 -1.40 66.66
CA GLY A 4 -13.01 -1.71 65.24
C GLY A 4 -11.66 -1.99 64.55
N ARG A 5 -11.73 -2.67 63.47
CA ARG A 5 -10.67 -2.64 62.41
C ARG A 5 -11.37 -3.04 61.12
N GLY A 6 -11.71 -2.14 60.28
CA GLY A 6 -10.86 -1.51 59.30
C GLY A 6 -10.90 -2.32 58.06
N GLY A 7 -11.94 -2.16 57.23
CA GLY A 7 -11.94 -2.63 55.86
C GLY A 7 -11.30 -1.58 54.95
N MET A 8 -10.02 -1.70 54.67
CA MET A 8 -9.35 -0.80 53.75
C MET A 8 -8.26 -1.59 53.01
N MET A 9 -8.68 -2.57 52.19
CA MET A 9 -7.73 -3.26 51.31
C MET A 9 -8.35 -3.85 50.00
N ASP A 10 -9.62 -3.60 49.71
CA ASP A 10 -10.24 -4.28 48.55
C ASP A 10 -10.26 -3.43 47.25
N LEU A 11 -9.87 -2.17 47.33
CA LEU A 11 -9.95 -1.28 46.13
C LEU A 11 -8.80 -1.43 45.16
N ASN A 12 -7.62 -1.90 45.59
CA ASN A 12 -6.43 -1.94 44.74
C ASN A 12 -6.35 -3.18 43.84
N PHE A 13 -6.97 -4.27 44.22
CA PHE A 13 -6.85 -5.53 43.47
C PHE A 13 -7.66 -5.52 42.17
N LYS A 14 -8.83 -4.83 42.17
CA LYS A 14 -9.67 -4.70 40.95
C LYS A 14 -9.02 -3.79 39.88
N HIS A 15 -8.32 -2.76 40.28
CA HIS A 15 -7.63 -1.86 39.34
C HIS A 15 -6.34 -2.48 38.78
N TRP A 16 -5.66 -3.34 39.52
CA TRP A 16 -4.47 -4.02 39.03
C TRP A 16 -4.80 -5.10 37.98
N GLY A 17 -5.95 -5.77 38.12
CA GLY A 17 -6.46 -6.70 37.11
C GLY A 17 -6.82 -5.99 35.79
N LEU A 18 -7.42 -4.80 35.88
CA LEU A 18 -7.76 -3.98 34.72
C LEU A 18 -6.51 -3.42 34.00
N LEU A 19 -5.50 -3.02 34.74
CA LEU A 19 -4.23 -2.54 34.20
C LEU A 19 -3.44 -3.65 33.50
N ALA A 20 -3.43 -4.87 34.04
CA ALA A 20 -2.80 -6.03 33.43
C ALA A 20 -3.51 -6.46 32.13
N CYS A 21 -4.85 -6.31 32.05
CA CYS A 21 -5.61 -6.60 30.84
C CYS A 21 -5.34 -5.59 29.72
N LEU A 22 -5.12 -4.31 30.06
CA LEU A 22 -4.79 -3.25 29.09
C LEU A 22 -3.37 -3.42 28.51
N LEU A 23 -2.42 -3.92 29.27
CA LEU A 23 -1.05 -4.19 28.83
C LEU A 23 -0.93 -5.44 27.93
N GLY A 24 -1.88 -6.38 28.03
CA GLY A 24 -1.93 -7.60 27.21
C GLY A 24 -2.37 -7.40 25.75
N LEU A 25 -2.96 -6.25 25.41
CA LEU A 25 -3.53 -5.98 24.08
C LEU A 25 -2.52 -5.37 23.09
N VAL A 26 -1.30 -5.03 23.51
CA VAL A 26 -0.32 -4.33 22.68
C VAL A 26 0.57 -5.25 21.82
N GLY A 27 0.38 -6.58 21.91
CA GLY A 27 1.32 -7.57 21.35
C GLY A 27 0.96 -8.20 20.01
N MET A 28 -0.16 -7.88 19.37
CA MET A 28 -0.52 -8.47 18.08
C MET A 28 0.02 -7.65 16.90
N SER A 29 1.31 -7.80 16.63
CA SER A 29 1.89 -7.37 15.36
C SER A 29 1.28 -8.22 14.25
N LEU A 30 0.23 -7.71 13.59
CA LEU A 30 -0.31 -8.32 12.38
C LEU A 30 0.71 -8.08 11.25
N SER A 31 1.63 -9.00 11.09
CA SER A 31 2.52 -9.02 9.94
C SER A 31 1.73 -9.45 8.70
N ALA A 32 1.58 -8.55 7.75
CA ALA A 32 1.04 -8.88 6.44
C ALA A 32 2.04 -9.79 5.71
N LYS A 33 1.59 -10.95 5.25
CA LYS A 33 2.41 -11.90 4.51
C LYS A 33 2.28 -11.62 3.02
N VAL A 34 3.41 -11.40 2.35
CA VAL A 34 3.46 -11.25 0.91
C VAL A 34 3.86 -12.59 0.30
N GLU A 35 3.09 -13.07 -0.65
CA GLU A 35 3.34 -14.33 -1.36
C GLU A 35 3.45 -14.11 -2.86
N ARG A 36 4.36 -14.86 -3.49
CA ARG A 36 4.48 -14.90 -4.94
C ARG A 36 3.46 -15.89 -5.50
N THR A 37 2.62 -15.42 -6.42
CA THR A 37 1.56 -16.25 -6.98
C THR A 37 1.25 -15.86 -8.42
N THR A 38 0.50 -16.71 -9.11
CA THR A 38 -0.05 -16.41 -10.42
C THR A 38 -1.30 -15.53 -10.26
N VAL A 39 -1.33 -14.42 -11.00
CA VAL A 39 -2.50 -13.54 -11.08
C VAL A 39 -2.87 -13.29 -12.54
N TYR A 40 -4.13 -12.96 -12.74
CA TYR A 40 -4.62 -12.43 -14.01
C TYR A 40 -4.74 -10.91 -13.86
N ILE A 41 -4.39 -10.18 -14.91
CA ILE A 41 -4.36 -8.71 -14.92
C ILE A 41 -4.84 -8.19 -16.25
N PHE A 42 -5.54 -7.06 -16.25
CA PHE A 42 -5.73 -6.23 -17.43
C PHE A 42 -5.63 -4.76 -17.04
N GLY A 43 -5.27 -3.94 -18.00
CA GLY A 43 -5.17 -2.49 -17.84
C GLY A 43 -6.33 -1.77 -18.53
N PHE A 44 -6.71 -0.66 -17.94
CA PHE A 44 -7.67 0.27 -18.52
C PHE A 44 -7.11 1.68 -18.43
N SER A 45 -7.29 2.45 -19.50
CA SER A 45 -6.88 3.84 -19.57
C SER A 45 -7.98 4.69 -20.13
N ALA A 46 -8.19 5.85 -19.54
CA ALA A 46 -9.08 6.89 -20.05
C ALA A 46 -8.42 8.26 -19.92
N SER A 47 -8.76 9.17 -20.83
CA SER A 47 -8.34 10.56 -20.77
C SER A 47 -9.54 11.44 -20.43
N PHE A 48 -9.28 12.52 -19.69
CA PHE A 48 -10.30 13.56 -19.46
C PHE A 48 -10.38 14.58 -20.60
N THR A 49 -9.37 14.60 -21.47
CA THR A 49 -9.27 15.54 -22.59
C THR A 49 -9.61 14.90 -23.92
N ASP A 50 -9.48 13.58 -24.01
CA ASP A 50 -9.66 12.84 -25.26
C ASP A 50 -10.84 11.87 -25.13
N SER A 51 -11.69 11.79 -26.15
CA SER A 51 -12.81 10.85 -26.21
C SER A 51 -12.36 9.42 -26.57
N VAL A 52 -11.20 8.98 -26.09
CA VAL A 52 -10.65 7.65 -26.35
C VAL A 52 -10.26 6.98 -25.05
N ALA A 53 -10.73 5.76 -24.87
CA ALA A 53 -10.30 4.87 -23.80
C ALA A 53 -9.59 3.64 -24.37
N TYR A 54 -8.63 3.08 -23.62
CA TYR A 54 -7.94 1.86 -24.00
C TYR A 54 -8.17 0.79 -22.95
N ILE A 55 -8.31 -0.45 -23.41
CA ILE A 55 -8.35 -1.64 -22.55
C ILE A 55 -7.40 -2.70 -23.12
N THR A 56 -6.58 -3.31 -22.25
CA THR A 56 -5.73 -4.43 -22.68
C THR A 56 -6.50 -5.73 -22.63
N ASP A 57 -5.97 -6.78 -23.28
CA ASP A 57 -6.41 -8.15 -23.02
C ASP A 57 -6.15 -8.59 -21.57
N VAL A 58 -6.80 -9.67 -21.15
CA VAL A 58 -6.54 -10.30 -19.85
C VAL A 58 -5.31 -11.18 -19.95
N GLN A 59 -4.24 -10.77 -19.26
CA GLN A 59 -2.94 -11.45 -19.26
C GLN A 59 -2.73 -12.23 -17.98
N GLN A 60 -1.93 -13.28 -18.05
CA GLN A 60 -1.50 -14.07 -16.90
C GLN A 60 -0.08 -13.65 -16.51
N LEU A 61 0.11 -13.39 -15.22
CA LEU A 61 1.41 -13.11 -14.60
C LEU A 61 1.73 -14.24 -13.62
N ASP A 62 2.77 -15.02 -13.91
CA ASP A 62 3.12 -16.19 -13.09
C ASP A 62 3.96 -15.85 -11.86
N SER A 63 4.33 -14.61 -11.70
CA SER A 63 5.29 -14.16 -10.67
C SER A 63 4.91 -12.83 -10.04
N ALA A 64 3.63 -12.61 -9.80
CA ALA A 64 3.17 -11.44 -9.09
C ALA A 64 3.21 -11.65 -7.57
N TYR A 65 3.37 -10.58 -6.83
CA TYR A 65 3.38 -10.59 -5.36
C TYR A 65 2.06 -10.06 -4.83
N ILE A 66 1.41 -10.85 -3.97
CA ILE A 66 0.13 -10.47 -3.34
C ILE A 66 0.29 -10.47 -1.82
N GLU A 67 -0.23 -9.44 -1.19
CA GLU A 67 -0.47 -9.42 0.24
C GLU A 67 -1.70 -10.28 0.54
N THR A 68 -1.50 -11.41 1.22
CA THR A 68 -2.53 -12.44 1.39
C THR A 68 -3.68 -12.03 2.30
N LYS A 69 -3.48 -11.05 3.16
CA LYS A 69 -4.51 -10.60 4.11
C LYS A 69 -5.66 -9.84 3.44
N TYR A 70 -5.33 -9.04 2.42
CA TYR A 70 -6.30 -8.17 1.74
C TYR A 70 -6.40 -8.46 0.24
N ASP A 71 -5.78 -9.55 -0.23
CA ASP A 71 -5.67 -9.88 -1.66
C ASP A 71 -5.17 -8.69 -2.50
N PHE A 72 -4.17 -7.96 -1.98
CA PHE A 72 -3.67 -6.75 -2.60
C PHE A 72 -2.45 -7.03 -3.48
N LEU A 73 -2.49 -6.62 -4.74
CA LEU A 73 -1.35 -6.72 -5.65
C LEU A 73 -0.29 -5.69 -5.27
N MET A 74 0.90 -6.18 -4.92
CA MET A 74 2.05 -5.33 -4.64
C MET A 74 2.50 -4.63 -5.93
N ASP A 75 3.10 -3.45 -5.75
CA ASP A 75 3.63 -2.64 -6.85
C ASP A 75 2.60 -2.34 -7.97
N ARG A 76 1.32 -2.26 -7.60
CA ARG A 76 0.22 -2.00 -8.53
C ARG A 76 0.45 -0.73 -9.37
N VAL A 77 1.09 0.27 -8.80
CA VAL A 77 1.45 1.52 -9.49
C VAL A 77 2.40 1.24 -10.64
N VAL A 78 3.41 0.38 -10.45
CA VAL A 78 4.39 0.01 -11.49
C VAL A 78 3.71 -0.60 -12.72
N TYR A 79 2.69 -1.43 -12.51
CA TYR A 79 1.92 -1.98 -13.62
C TYR A 79 1.11 -0.90 -14.36
N SER A 80 0.52 0.05 -13.63
CA SER A 80 -0.18 1.19 -14.24
C SER A 80 0.77 2.07 -15.04
N ASP A 81 1.98 2.32 -14.52
CA ASP A 81 3.01 3.12 -15.18
C ASP A 81 3.56 2.44 -16.45
N GLN A 82 3.64 1.11 -16.47
CA GLN A 82 4.00 0.37 -17.69
C GLN A 82 3.01 0.64 -18.82
N LEU A 83 1.70 0.59 -18.50
CA LEU A 83 0.66 0.89 -19.49
C LEU A 83 0.70 2.35 -19.91
N GLN A 84 0.87 3.27 -18.98
CA GLN A 84 0.97 4.70 -19.27
C GLN A 84 2.15 4.99 -20.19
N THR A 85 3.35 4.49 -19.87
CA THR A 85 4.56 4.66 -20.69
C THR A 85 4.34 4.13 -22.11
N TYR A 86 3.69 2.97 -22.25
CA TYR A 86 3.35 2.42 -23.56
C TYR A 86 2.40 3.34 -24.35
N LEU A 87 1.35 3.84 -23.71
CA LEU A 87 0.38 4.71 -24.36
C LEU A 87 0.99 6.06 -24.75
N GLU A 88 1.85 6.61 -23.94
CA GLU A 88 2.61 7.83 -24.26
C GLU A 88 3.53 7.62 -25.46
N ALA A 89 4.33 6.56 -25.43
CA ALA A 89 5.33 6.31 -26.45
C ALA A 89 4.75 5.85 -27.81
N VAL A 90 3.72 4.99 -27.79
CA VAL A 90 3.21 4.31 -28.99
C VAL A 90 1.91 4.93 -29.49
N LYS A 91 1.06 5.42 -28.60
CA LYS A 91 -0.25 6.00 -28.96
C LYS A 91 -0.27 7.53 -28.87
N GLN A 92 0.81 8.15 -28.41
CA GLN A 92 0.95 9.61 -28.26
C GLN A 92 -0.13 10.23 -27.37
N MET A 93 -0.46 9.53 -26.26
CA MET A 93 -1.50 9.92 -25.29
C MET A 93 -0.89 10.25 -23.92
N PRO A 94 -0.26 11.43 -23.75
CA PRO A 94 0.44 11.78 -22.53
C PRO A 94 -0.48 12.05 -21.32
N ASN A 95 -1.75 12.40 -21.58
CA ASN A 95 -2.69 12.80 -20.53
C ASN A 95 -3.67 11.68 -20.13
N SER A 96 -3.30 10.42 -20.37
CA SER A 96 -4.16 9.29 -20.03
C SER A 96 -3.95 8.86 -18.58
N THR A 97 -5.05 8.58 -17.88
CA THR A 97 -5.02 7.99 -16.54
C THR A 97 -5.14 6.48 -16.67
N CYS A 98 -4.10 5.77 -16.26
CA CYS A 98 -4.02 4.32 -16.33
C CYS A 98 -4.35 3.67 -14.98
N THR A 99 -5.07 2.57 -15.02
CA THR A 99 -5.34 1.72 -13.86
C THR A 99 -5.27 0.26 -14.25
N VAL A 100 -4.98 -0.60 -13.27
CA VAL A 100 -4.94 -2.05 -13.49
C VAL A 100 -5.95 -2.76 -12.59
N PHE A 101 -6.57 -3.77 -13.14
CA PHE A 101 -7.47 -4.69 -12.47
C PHE A 101 -6.79 -6.06 -12.41
N PHE A 102 -6.90 -6.74 -11.31
CA PHE A 102 -6.24 -8.03 -11.12
C PHE A 102 -7.10 -8.95 -10.25
N HIS A 103 -6.91 -10.24 -10.42
CA HIS A 103 -7.49 -11.26 -9.56
C HIS A 103 -6.70 -12.56 -9.68
N THR A 104 -6.65 -13.37 -8.63
CA THR A 104 -6.07 -14.72 -8.65
C THR A 104 -6.91 -15.71 -9.46
N LYS A 105 -8.20 -15.44 -9.65
CA LYS A 105 -9.15 -16.27 -10.42
C LYS A 105 -9.51 -15.58 -11.73
N LYS A 106 -9.17 -16.21 -12.87
CA LYS A 106 -9.44 -15.67 -14.21
C LYS A 106 -10.91 -15.30 -14.42
N ASN A 107 -11.84 -16.17 -13.99
CA ASN A 107 -13.27 -15.97 -14.21
C ASN A 107 -13.78 -14.70 -13.54
N LYS A 108 -13.28 -14.40 -12.33
CA LYS A 108 -13.65 -13.17 -11.60
C LYS A 108 -13.14 -11.92 -12.30
N LEU A 109 -11.90 -11.97 -12.79
CA LEU A 109 -11.35 -10.87 -13.57
C LEU A 109 -12.10 -10.66 -14.89
N MET A 110 -12.50 -11.75 -15.56
CA MET A 110 -13.28 -11.67 -16.81
C MET A 110 -14.67 -11.04 -16.60
N GLU A 111 -15.29 -11.25 -15.44
CA GLU A 111 -16.55 -10.57 -15.08
C GLU A 111 -16.35 -9.03 -15.05
N GLU A 112 -15.29 -8.57 -14.39
CA GLU A 112 -14.94 -7.13 -14.31
C GLU A 112 -14.55 -6.57 -15.69
N TYR A 113 -13.75 -7.32 -16.46
CA TYR A 113 -13.37 -6.97 -17.81
C TYR A 113 -14.60 -6.74 -18.70
N ASN A 114 -15.53 -7.69 -18.73
CA ASN A 114 -16.74 -7.61 -19.54
C ASN A 114 -17.65 -6.46 -19.07
N LYS A 115 -17.70 -6.19 -17.78
CA LYS A 115 -18.48 -5.07 -17.21
C LYS A 115 -17.93 -3.71 -17.67
N ILE A 116 -16.61 -3.52 -17.63
CA ILE A 116 -15.97 -2.30 -18.11
C ILE A 116 -16.16 -2.16 -19.62
N ARG A 117 -15.85 -3.23 -20.37
CA ARG A 117 -16.02 -3.26 -21.82
C ARG A 117 -17.46 -2.89 -22.24
N LYS A 118 -18.47 -3.49 -21.62
CA LYS A 118 -19.88 -3.19 -21.90
C LYS A 118 -20.24 -1.74 -21.59
N ARG A 119 -19.73 -1.19 -20.49
CA ARG A 119 -19.98 0.21 -20.09
C ARG A 119 -19.48 1.17 -21.16
N TYR A 120 -18.24 1.01 -21.60
CA TYR A 120 -17.61 1.92 -22.56
C TYR A 120 -17.98 1.64 -24.01
N SER A 121 -18.35 0.42 -24.38
CA SER A 121 -18.87 0.12 -25.74
C SER A 121 -20.27 0.67 -25.99
N GLY A 122 -21.01 0.98 -24.93
CA GLY A 122 -22.35 1.60 -25.04
C GLY A 122 -22.34 3.13 -24.90
N ASP A 123 -21.18 3.75 -24.71
CA ASP A 123 -21.03 5.19 -24.54
C ASP A 123 -20.60 5.83 -25.86
N GLU A 124 -21.51 6.59 -26.49
CA GLU A 124 -21.22 7.26 -27.74
C GLU A 124 -20.20 8.41 -27.62
N SER A 125 -19.95 8.87 -26.38
CA SER A 125 -19.00 9.95 -26.10
C SER A 125 -17.55 9.47 -26.03
N VAL A 126 -17.32 8.17 -25.86
CA VAL A 126 -15.98 7.58 -25.67
C VAL A 126 -15.76 6.42 -26.63
N MET A 127 -14.72 6.50 -27.44
CA MET A 127 -14.29 5.41 -28.30
C MET A 127 -13.39 4.43 -27.53
N LEU A 128 -13.90 3.24 -27.21
CA LEU A 128 -13.10 2.17 -26.60
C LEU A 128 -12.22 1.48 -27.65
N LYS A 129 -10.92 1.49 -27.46
CA LYS A 129 -9.93 0.77 -28.26
C LYS A 129 -9.33 -0.38 -27.47
N GLU A 130 -9.33 -1.56 -28.04
CA GLU A 130 -8.73 -2.75 -27.41
C GLU A 130 -7.28 -2.89 -27.86
N LEU A 131 -6.37 -3.08 -26.89
CA LEU A 131 -4.97 -3.42 -27.12
C LEU A 131 -4.82 -4.94 -27.08
N ILE A 132 -5.19 -5.58 -28.19
CA ILE A 132 -5.14 -7.04 -28.37
C ILE A 132 -3.90 -7.40 -29.18
N ASP A 133 -3.54 -8.68 -29.20
CA ASP A 133 -2.50 -9.28 -30.09
C ASP A 133 -1.06 -8.87 -29.78
N GLY A 134 -0.71 -8.81 -28.51
CA GLY A 134 0.70 -8.70 -28.09
C GLY A 134 1.30 -7.31 -28.26
N GLY A 135 0.49 -6.29 -28.58
CA GLY A 135 0.96 -4.90 -28.65
C GLY A 135 1.48 -4.38 -27.32
N PHE A 136 0.94 -4.88 -26.20
CA PHE A 136 1.38 -4.54 -24.85
C PHE A 136 1.35 -5.77 -23.93
N LYS A 137 2.38 -5.94 -23.12
CA LYS A 137 2.46 -7.00 -22.10
C LYS A 137 2.98 -6.45 -20.80
N PHE A 138 2.27 -6.78 -19.71
CA PHE A 138 2.73 -6.50 -18.37
C PHE A 138 3.94 -7.35 -18.00
N GLN A 139 4.87 -6.75 -17.30
CA GLN A 139 6.03 -7.42 -16.73
C GLN A 139 5.98 -7.33 -15.21
N SER A 140 6.16 -8.47 -14.54
CA SER A 140 6.22 -8.48 -13.08
C SER A 140 7.48 -7.76 -12.61
N PRO A 141 7.35 -6.71 -11.79
CA PRO A 141 8.51 -6.07 -11.17
C PRO A 141 9.18 -7.05 -10.21
N VAL A 142 10.47 -6.87 -9.99
CA VAL A 142 11.18 -7.54 -8.90
C VAL A 142 10.72 -6.87 -7.60
N TYR A 143 9.99 -7.61 -6.77
CA TYR A 143 9.58 -7.12 -5.46
C TYR A 143 10.78 -7.10 -4.51
N GLU A 144 11.22 -5.92 -4.16
CA GLU A 144 12.17 -5.72 -3.06
C GLU A 144 11.35 -5.39 -1.80
N PRO A 145 11.27 -6.29 -0.83
CA PRO A 145 10.60 -5.97 0.43
C PRO A 145 11.30 -4.77 1.03
N LEU A 146 10.53 -3.73 1.32
CA LEU A 146 11.05 -2.56 2.04
C LEU A 146 11.67 -3.09 3.33
N VAL A 147 12.99 -3.20 3.35
CA VAL A 147 13.72 -3.37 4.60
C VAL A 147 13.27 -2.21 5.46
N LYS A 148 12.60 -2.51 6.57
CA LYS A 148 12.28 -1.50 7.57
C LYS A 148 13.62 -0.90 7.97
N VAL A 149 13.98 0.20 7.32
CA VAL A 149 15.06 1.05 7.82
C VAL A 149 14.52 1.56 9.13
N THR A 150 14.84 0.85 10.21
CA THR A 150 14.70 1.41 11.55
C THR A 150 15.48 2.71 11.48
N PRO A 151 14.83 3.87 11.63
CA PRO A 151 15.59 5.11 11.63
C PRO A 151 16.56 4.96 12.81
N GLU A 152 17.83 4.77 12.52
CA GLU A 152 18.85 4.95 13.54
C GLU A 152 18.63 6.34 14.12
N PRO A 153 18.55 6.48 15.45
CA PRO A 153 18.44 7.79 16.06
C PRO A 153 19.62 8.61 15.54
N VAL A 154 19.37 9.51 14.62
CA VAL A 154 20.36 10.49 14.20
C VAL A 154 20.60 11.36 15.43
N GLU A 155 21.47 10.89 16.33
CA GLU A 155 22.03 11.74 17.35
C GLU A 155 22.78 12.86 16.61
N SER A 156 22.05 13.94 16.42
CA SER A 156 22.60 15.10 15.76
C SER A 156 23.77 15.59 16.61
N LYS A 157 24.98 15.34 16.14
CA LYS A 157 26.24 15.85 16.72
C LYS A 157 26.22 17.38 16.96
N ALA A 158 25.23 18.07 16.38
CA ALA A 158 24.95 19.47 16.59
C ALA A 158 24.46 19.80 18.00
N VAL A 159 23.55 19.01 18.59
CA VAL A 159 22.98 19.27 19.93
C VAL A 159 24.03 19.06 21.03
N LYS A 160 24.97 18.12 20.82
CA LYS A 160 26.06 17.86 21.79
C LYS A 160 27.09 19.00 21.82
N LYS A 161 27.26 19.74 20.70
CA LYS A 161 28.19 20.86 20.62
C LYS A 161 27.63 22.12 21.28
N GLU A 162 26.32 22.30 21.29
CA GLU A 162 25.66 23.46 21.88
C GLU A 162 25.56 23.33 23.42
N LYS A 163 25.29 22.11 23.94
CA LYS A 163 25.33 21.82 25.39
C LYS A 163 26.73 22.00 26.00
N LYS A 164 27.78 21.64 25.24
CA LYS A 164 29.18 21.87 25.71
C LYS A 164 29.56 23.34 25.71
N ARG A 165 29.02 24.17 24.81
CA ARG A 165 29.29 25.62 24.77
C ARG A 165 28.57 26.38 25.88
N LYS A 166 27.37 25.96 26.29
CA LYS A 166 26.66 26.57 27.43
C LYS A 166 27.35 26.20 28.78
N ALA A 167 27.78 24.96 28.95
CA ALA A 167 28.45 24.54 30.18
C ALA A 167 29.84 25.15 30.38
N SER A 168 30.50 25.69 29.35
CA SER A 168 31.79 26.37 29.47
C SER A 168 31.66 27.89 29.71
N LYS A 169 30.50 28.48 29.40
CA LYS A 169 30.23 29.90 29.70
C LYS A 169 29.88 30.12 31.16
N ASP A 170 29.14 29.19 31.78
CA ASP A 170 28.75 29.32 33.21
C ASP A 170 29.92 29.09 34.20
N LYS A 171 31.08 28.62 33.70
CA LYS A 171 32.29 28.46 34.55
C LYS A 171 33.26 29.65 34.51
N GLN A 172 33.02 30.65 33.66
CA GLN A 172 33.86 31.85 33.59
C GLN A 172 33.23 33.09 34.27
N GLU A 173 32.01 32.96 34.81
CA GLU A 173 31.29 34.06 35.46
C GLU A 173 31.08 33.83 36.97
N LYS A 174 31.96 33.06 37.61
CA LYS A 174 31.95 32.86 39.08
C LYS A 174 33.31 33.07 39.67
#